data_e67367af060eb73a53d5c266924a3ec2
#
_entry.id   e67367af060eb73a53d5c266924a3ec2
#
_cell.length_a   1.000
_cell.length_b   1.000
_cell.length_c   1.000
_cell.angle_alpha   90.00
_cell.angle_beta   90.00
_cell.angle_gamma   90.00
#
_symmetry.space_group_name_H-M   'P 1'
#
loop_
_entity.id
_entity.type
_entity.pdbx_description
1 polymer ?
#
loop_
_entity_poly.entity_id
_entity_poly.type
_entity_poly.pdbx_seq_one_letter_code
_entity_poly.pdbx_strand_id
1 'polypeptide(L)'
;DPVEGIPGEVLLIAGSDKRGTIYGVYELSRQIGVSPWYWWADVPAERHEELYIKKGVYTDGEPAVKYRGIFINDEWPCMGGWTTERYGGFNSKMYVHVYELLLRLKANFLWPAMWSAAFYADDPMNSPLADEMGIIIGTSHHEPMARNHQEYARNRKVYGAWNYQTNKDGIDRFFREGI
;
A
#
# COMPACT_ATOMS: atom_id res chain seq x y z
N ASP A 1 -30.91 -12.50 3.11
CA ASP A 1 -31.31 -13.90 3.01
C ASP A 1 -30.58 -14.71 4.07
N PRO A 2 -31.22 -15.76 4.63
CA PRO A 2 -30.52 -16.62 5.59
C PRO A 2 -29.37 -17.35 4.89
N VAL A 3 -28.24 -17.44 5.59
CA VAL A 3 -27.09 -18.23 5.12
C VAL A 3 -27.26 -19.65 5.68
N GLU A 4 -27.12 -20.65 4.82
CA GLU A 4 -27.30 -22.06 5.19
C GLU A 4 -26.42 -22.43 6.38
N GLY A 5 -27.03 -22.98 7.42
CA GLY A 5 -26.32 -23.36 8.66
C GLY A 5 -26.10 -22.24 9.68
N ILE A 6 -26.48 -21.00 9.40
CA ILE A 6 -26.38 -19.88 10.34
C ILE A 6 -27.79 -19.43 10.73
N PRO A 7 -28.22 -19.63 11.98
CA PRO A 7 -29.55 -19.22 12.42
C PRO A 7 -29.66 -17.70 12.57
N GLY A 8 -30.75 -17.12 12.11
CA GLY A 8 -31.06 -15.70 12.29
C GLY A 8 -30.68 -14.82 11.11
N GLU A 9 -30.67 -13.51 11.34
CA GLU A 9 -30.25 -12.51 10.35
C GLU A 9 -28.75 -12.34 10.40
N VAL A 10 -28.13 -12.28 9.23
CA VAL A 10 -26.68 -12.15 9.10
C VAL A 10 -26.32 -11.00 8.19
N LEU A 11 -25.21 -10.34 8.48
CA LEU A 11 -24.54 -9.46 7.54
C LEU A 11 -23.46 -10.29 6.83
N LEU A 12 -23.65 -10.50 5.52
CA LEU A 12 -22.66 -11.16 4.67
C LEU A 12 -21.89 -10.11 3.86
N ILE A 13 -20.57 -10.13 3.98
CA ILE A 13 -19.67 -9.35 3.12
C ILE A 13 -18.90 -10.32 2.26
N ALA A 14 -19.07 -10.23 0.95
CA ALA A 14 -18.40 -11.11 -0.01
C ALA A 14 -17.77 -10.27 -1.13
N GLY A 15 -16.55 -10.60 -1.50
CA GLY A 15 -15.85 -10.05 -2.64
C GLY A 15 -15.47 -11.14 -3.63
N SER A 16 -15.21 -10.78 -4.90
CA SER A 16 -14.69 -11.69 -5.92
C SER A 16 -13.24 -12.13 -5.64
N ASP A 17 -12.53 -11.36 -4.84
CA ASP A 17 -11.17 -11.63 -4.37
C ASP A 17 -10.94 -11.06 -2.95
N LYS A 18 -9.71 -11.21 -2.44
CA LYS A 18 -9.30 -10.67 -1.15
C LYS A 18 -9.63 -9.17 -1.02
N ARG A 19 -9.31 -8.37 -2.04
CA ARG A 19 -9.54 -6.92 -2.04
C ARG A 19 -11.03 -6.57 -2.05
N GLY A 20 -11.82 -7.28 -2.84
CA GLY A 20 -13.26 -7.08 -2.88
C GLY A 20 -13.90 -7.25 -1.50
N THR A 21 -13.48 -8.26 -0.75
CA THR A 21 -13.93 -8.47 0.63
C THR A 21 -13.47 -7.35 1.56
N ILE A 22 -12.20 -6.93 1.46
CA ILE A 22 -11.65 -5.82 2.25
C ILE A 22 -12.41 -4.51 1.95
N TYR A 23 -12.70 -4.22 0.68
CA TYR A 23 -13.48 -3.04 0.30
C TYR A 23 -14.88 -3.05 0.90
N GLY A 24 -15.53 -4.21 0.96
CA GLY A 24 -16.84 -4.35 1.60
C GLY A 24 -16.78 -4.07 3.10
N VAL A 25 -15.74 -4.55 3.80
CA VAL A 25 -15.51 -4.25 5.22
C VAL A 25 -15.28 -2.75 5.43
N TYR A 26 -14.46 -2.12 4.61
CA TYR A 26 -14.20 -0.68 4.73
C TYR A 26 -15.37 0.19 4.29
N GLU A 27 -16.20 -0.29 3.36
CA GLU A 27 -17.46 0.40 3.02
C GLU A 27 -18.41 0.42 4.23
N LEU A 28 -18.56 -0.70 4.93
CA LEU A 28 -19.30 -0.74 6.17
C LEU A 28 -18.71 0.22 7.21
N SER A 29 -17.38 0.18 7.40
CA SER A 29 -16.66 1.09 8.30
C SER A 29 -16.97 2.56 7.98
N ARG A 30 -16.99 2.95 6.71
CA ARG A 30 -17.33 4.30 6.26
C ARG A 30 -18.79 4.66 6.57
N GLN A 31 -19.72 3.74 6.33
CA GLN A 31 -21.14 3.98 6.57
C GLN A 31 -21.48 4.16 8.06
N ILE A 32 -20.72 3.54 8.95
CA ILE A 32 -20.89 3.74 10.40
C ILE A 32 -20.09 4.94 10.95
N GLY A 33 -19.55 5.80 10.06
CA GLY A 33 -18.95 7.07 10.44
C GLY A 33 -17.43 7.10 10.58
N VAL A 34 -16.71 6.06 10.15
CA VAL A 34 -15.25 6.07 10.14
C VAL A 34 -14.73 6.61 8.80
N SER A 35 -14.22 7.84 8.80
CA SER A 35 -13.62 8.46 7.62
C SER A 35 -12.39 7.67 7.16
N PRO A 36 -12.15 7.51 5.82
CA PRO A 36 -10.86 7.03 5.31
C PRO A 36 -9.66 7.83 5.82
N TRP A 37 -9.88 9.10 6.15
CA TRP A 37 -8.87 10.05 6.58
C TRP A 37 -8.72 10.14 8.11
N TYR A 38 -9.38 9.25 8.87
CA TYR A 38 -9.41 9.33 10.34
C TYR A 38 -8.01 9.44 10.96
N TRP A 39 -7.05 8.72 10.40
CA TRP A 39 -5.68 8.71 10.89
C TRP A 39 -4.83 9.82 10.25
N TRP A 40 -4.99 10.06 8.93
CA TRP A 40 -4.16 10.99 8.18
C TRP A 40 -4.51 12.47 8.37
N ALA A 41 -5.76 12.76 8.64
CA ALA A 41 -6.29 14.12 8.76
C ALA A 41 -7.00 14.37 10.09
N ASP A 42 -6.72 13.54 11.11
CA ASP A 42 -7.28 13.66 12.46
C ASP A 42 -8.82 13.82 12.46
N VAL A 43 -9.50 13.04 11.62
CA VAL A 43 -10.96 13.02 11.54
C VAL A 43 -11.50 11.99 12.53
N PRO A 44 -11.97 12.39 13.72
CA PRO A 44 -12.45 11.45 14.71
C PRO A 44 -13.71 10.73 14.23
N ALA A 45 -13.79 9.44 14.53
CA ALA A 45 -15.04 8.71 14.36
C ALA A 45 -16.01 9.09 15.49
N GLU A 46 -17.28 9.31 15.14
CA GLU A 46 -18.32 9.53 16.13
C GLU A 46 -18.60 8.22 16.90
N ARG A 47 -18.74 8.33 18.20
CA ARG A 47 -19.11 7.19 19.04
C ARG A 47 -20.62 7.03 19.08
N HIS A 48 -21.10 5.85 18.71
CA HIS A 48 -22.49 5.46 18.82
C HIS A 48 -22.66 4.31 19.81
N GLU A 49 -23.76 4.32 20.58
CA GLU A 49 -24.09 3.19 21.47
C GLU A 49 -24.66 2.01 20.69
N GLU A 50 -25.36 2.30 19.59
CA GLU A 50 -25.97 1.32 18.71
C GLU A 50 -25.71 1.68 17.24
N LEU A 51 -25.55 0.67 16.39
CA LEU A 51 -25.36 0.81 14.96
C LEU A 51 -26.40 0.01 14.21
N TYR A 52 -27.02 0.63 13.22
CA TYR A 52 -28.07 0.01 12.41
C TYR A 52 -27.67 -0.03 10.95
N ILE A 53 -27.91 -1.18 10.33
CA ILE A 53 -27.69 -1.37 8.89
C ILE A 53 -29.04 -1.67 8.26
N LYS A 54 -29.41 -0.91 7.23
CA LYS A 54 -30.62 -1.16 6.47
C LYS A 54 -30.48 -2.49 5.72
N LYS A 55 -31.46 -3.39 5.89
CA LYS A 55 -31.51 -4.65 5.14
C LYS A 55 -31.54 -4.38 3.63
N GLY A 56 -30.81 -5.20 2.89
CA GLY A 56 -30.76 -5.11 1.43
C GLY A 56 -29.51 -5.76 0.87
N VAL A 57 -29.45 -5.79 -0.46
CA VAL A 57 -28.26 -6.20 -1.21
C VAL A 57 -27.58 -4.93 -1.73
N TYR A 58 -26.32 -4.79 -1.43
CA TYR A 58 -25.50 -3.64 -1.83
C TYR A 58 -24.34 -4.15 -2.67
N THR A 59 -24.04 -3.48 -3.77
CA THR A 59 -22.91 -3.82 -4.63
C THR A 59 -22.33 -2.56 -5.28
N ASP A 60 -21.01 -2.47 -5.36
CA ASP A 60 -20.32 -1.42 -6.10
C ASP A 60 -20.03 -1.82 -7.55
N GLY A 61 -20.12 -3.12 -7.85
CA GLY A 61 -19.72 -3.67 -9.15
C GLY A 61 -18.19 -3.66 -9.37
N GLU A 62 -17.79 -3.97 -10.59
CA GLU A 62 -16.38 -3.98 -10.99
C GLU A 62 -15.88 -2.55 -11.27
N PRO A 63 -14.73 -2.14 -10.75
CA PRO A 63 -14.16 -0.84 -11.06
C PRO A 63 -13.78 -0.71 -12.54
N ALA A 64 -14.12 0.43 -13.16
CA ALA A 64 -13.79 0.70 -14.56
C ALA A 64 -12.26 0.80 -14.82
N VAL A 65 -11.47 1.12 -13.79
CA VAL A 65 -10.01 1.20 -13.86
C VAL A 65 -9.39 0.15 -12.96
N LYS A 66 -8.59 -0.75 -13.54
CA LYS A 66 -7.99 -1.88 -12.83
C LYS A 66 -7.02 -1.45 -11.72
N TYR A 67 -6.12 -0.53 -12.00
CA TYR A 67 -5.12 -0.04 -11.04
C TYR A 67 -5.44 1.39 -10.62
N ARG A 68 -5.61 1.58 -9.32
CA ARG A 68 -5.97 2.85 -8.69
C ARG A 68 -5.08 3.06 -7.50
N GLY A 69 -4.34 4.16 -7.48
CA GLY A 69 -3.35 4.34 -6.44
C GLY A 69 -2.79 5.75 -6.36
N ILE A 70 -1.75 5.86 -5.56
CA ILE A 70 -1.00 7.10 -5.36
C ILE A 70 0.49 6.85 -5.56
N PHE A 71 1.23 7.94 -5.72
CA PHE A 71 2.68 8.00 -5.68
C PHE A 71 3.10 8.76 -4.41
N ILE A 72 4.02 8.20 -3.64
CA ILE A 72 4.63 8.87 -2.50
C ILE A 72 5.96 9.47 -2.93
N ASN A 73 6.05 10.79 -2.80
CA ASN A 73 7.27 11.52 -3.00
C ASN A 73 7.93 11.79 -1.64
N ASP A 74 9.18 11.36 -1.47
CA ASP A 74 9.91 11.38 -0.21
C ASP A 74 10.78 12.63 -0.01
N GLU A 75 10.37 13.75 -0.60
CA GLU A 75 11.10 15.01 -0.53
C GLU A 75 11.14 15.60 0.90
N TRP A 76 12.24 16.28 1.16
CA TRP A 76 12.49 16.99 2.41
C TRP A 76 12.10 18.48 2.28
N PRO A 77 11.64 19.11 3.38
CA PRO A 77 11.46 18.56 4.75
C PRO A 77 10.13 17.83 4.97
N CYS A 78 9.27 17.77 3.97
CA CYS A 78 7.89 17.29 4.07
C CYS A 78 7.80 15.81 4.48
N MET A 79 7.45 14.93 3.54
CA MET A 79 7.19 13.52 3.83
C MET A 79 8.43 12.80 4.37
N GLY A 80 9.62 13.10 3.85
CA GLY A 80 10.89 12.53 4.31
C GLY A 80 11.19 12.88 5.77
N GLY A 81 11.02 14.14 6.17
CA GLY A 81 11.21 14.59 7.55
C GLY A 81 10.20 13.96 8.50
N TRP A 82 8.92 14.02 8.15
CA TRP A 82 7.84 13.48 8.95
C TRP A 82 7.97 11.97 9.19
N THR A 83 8.26 11.18 8.16
CA THR A 83 8.43 9.72 8.30
C THR A 83 9.65 9.37 9.12
N THR A 84 10.75 10.10 8.95
CA THR A 84 11.99 9.86 9.70
C THR A 84 11.80 10.15 11.17
N GLU A 85 11.16 11.26 11.52
CA GLU A 85 10.87 11.62 12.92
C GLU A 85 9.95 10.59 13.58
N ARG A 86 8.90 10.15 12.88
CA ARG A 86 7.83 9.34 13.46
C ARG A 86 8.11 7.84 13.43
N TYR A 87 8.79 7.36 12.40
CA TYR A 87 9.00 5.92 12.15
C TYR A 87 10.48 5.52 11.96
N GLY A 88 11.39 6.47 11.92
CA GLY A 88 12.78 6.24 11.60
C GLY A 88 13.07 6.11 10.10
N GLY A 89 12.08 6.35 9.22
CA GLY A 89 12.17 6.29 7.77
C GLY A 89 10.96 5.64 7.11
N PHE A 90 11.07 5.38 5.80
CA PHE A 90 10.03 4.73 4.99
C PHE A 90 10.08 3.20 5.17
N ASN A 91 9.34 2.69 6.12
CA ASN A 91 9.31 1.28 6.50
C ASN A 91 7.89 0.75 6.64
N SER A 92 7.72 -0.53 6.93
CA SER A 92 6.43 -1.21 7.05
C SER A 92 5.51 -0.58 8.10
N LYS A 93 6.06 -0.01 9.17
CA LYS A 93 5.28 0.69 10.21
C LYS A 93 4.57 1.93 9.67
N MET A 94 5.17 2.60 8.70
CA MET A 94 4.57 3.73 8.01
C MET A 94 3.66 3.26 6.87
N TYR A 95 4.15 2.31 6.04
CA TYR A 95 3.41 1.87 4.87
C TYR A 95 2.09 1.18 5.21
N VAL A 96 1.94 0.53 6.36
CA VAL A 96 0.66 -0.05 6.79
C VAL A 96 -0.47 0.99 6.79
N HIS A 97 -0.19 2.21 7.22
CA HIS A 97 -1.17 3.30 7.22
C HIS A 97 -1.49 3.80 5.79
N VAL A 98 -0.50 3.77 4.91
CA VAL A 98 -0.71 4.09 3.48
C VAL A 98 -1.58 3.02 2.81
N TYR A 99 -1.29 1.75 3.06
CA TYR A 99 -2.06 0.63 2.51
C TYR A 99 -3.51 0.65 3.01
N GLU A 100 -3.71 0.91 4.30
CA GLU A 100 -5.04 1.06 4.86
C GLU A 100 -5.81 2.21 4.20
N LEU A 101 -5.19 3.39 4.04
CA LEU A 101 -5.82 4.51 3.35
C LEU A 101 -6.24 4.16 1.92
N LEU A 102 -5.35 3.53 1.16
CA LEU A 102 -5.63 3.08 -0.20
C LEU A 102 -6.84 2.15 -0.25
N LEU A 103 -6.88 1.15 0.63
CA LEU A 103 -7.98 0.19 0.70
C LEU A 103 -9.30 0.83 1.11
N ARG A 104 -9.28 1.77 2.07
CA ARG A 104 -10.46 2.55 2.47
C ARG A 104 -11.00 3.42 1.34
N LEU A 105 -10.13 3.88 0.44
CA LEU A 105 -10.46 4.62 -0.77
C LEU A 105 -10.74 3.72 -1.99
N LYS A 106 -10.82 2.40 -1.80
CA LYS A 106 -11.03 1.39 -2.86
C LYS A 106 -9.93 1.43 -3.94
N ALA A 107 -8.72 1.80 -3.53
CA ALA A 107 -7.51 1.73 -4.34
C ALA A 107 -6.72 0.44 -4.06
N ASN A 108 -5.76 0.11 -4.92
CA ASN A 108 -5.02 -1.15 -4.87
C ASN A 108 -3.57 -1.03 -5.33
N PHE A 109 -3.06 0.18 -5.54
CA PHE A 109 -1.77 0.38 -6.18
C PHE A 109 -0.97 1.48 -5.47
N LEU A 110 0.34 1.28 -5.31
CA LEU A 110 1.25 2.24 -4.74
C LEU A 110 2.55 2.33 -5.55
N TRP A 111 2.98 3.54 -5.85
CA TRP A 111 4.38 3.85 -6.10
C TRP A 111 5.01 4.36 -4.81
N PRO A 112 5.91 3.57 -4.18
CA PRO A 112 6.51 3.97 -2.92
C PRO A 112 7.58 5.04 -3.09
N ALA A 113 8.04 5.59 -1.97
CA ALA A 113 9.14 6.53 -1.89
C ALA A 113 10.43 5.94 -2.50
N MET A 114 11.16 6.73 -3.30
CA MET A 114 12.29 6.23 -4.10
C MET A 114 13.53 7.13 -4.15
N TRP A 115 13.42 8.39 -3.72
CA TRP A 115 14.53 9.34 -3.79
C TRP A 115 15.61 9.06 -2.74
N SER A 116 15.24 9.04 -1.49
CA SER A 116 16.11 8.76 -0.35
C SER A 116 15.90 7.36 0.22
N ALA A 117 14.82 6.70 -0.19
CA ALA A 117 14.40 5.38 0.24
C ALA A 117 14.57 4.31 -0.84
N ALA A 118 14.70 3.06 -0.43
CA ALA A 118 14.76 1.90 -1.29
C ALA A 118 13.77 0.85 -0.75
N PHE A 119 12.54 0.88 -1.23
CA PHE A 119 11.40 0.15 -0.69
C PHE A 119 11.68 -1.31 -0.33
N TYR A 120 12.31 -2.06 -1.25
CA TYR A 120 12.59 -3.48 -1.05
C TYR A 120 13.83 -3.75 -0.18
N ALA A 121 14.75 -2.77 -0.07
CA ALA A 121 16.01 -2.95 0.64
C ALA A 121 16.00 -2.36 2.06
N ASP A 122 15.19 -1.34 2.32
CA ASP A 122 15.18 -0.63 3.60
C ASP A 122 14.44 -1.40 4.69
N ASP A 123 13.37 -2.12 4.32
CA ASP A 123 12.63 -2.98 5.25
C ASP A 123 12.11 -4.22 4.51
N PRO A 124 12.56 -5.42 4.90
CA PRO A 124 12.11 -6.67 4.27
C PRO A 124 10.61 -6.95 4.45
N MET A 125 9.94 -6.26 5.37
CA MET A 125 8.50 -6.41 5.59
C MET A 125 7.64 -5.52 4.67
N ASN A 126 8.23 -4.53 3.98
CA ASN A 126 7.46 -3.63 3.11
C ASN A 126 6.66 -4.38 2.04
N SER A 127 7.29 -5.30 1.32
CA SER A 127 6.67 -6.07 0.24
C SER A 127 5.72 -7.16 0.74
N PRO A 128 6.09 -8.03 1.70
CA PRO A 128 5.16 -9.01 2.26
C PRO A 128 3.89 -8.39 2.83
N LEU A 129 4.01 -7.28 3.54
CA LEU A 129 2.85 -6.57 4.10
C LEU A 129 1.94 -6.00 3.00
N ALA A 130 2.52 -5.46 1.92
CA ALA A 130 1.75 -5.01 0.77
C ALA A 130 0.94 -6.15 0.13
N ASP A 131 1.58 -7.31 -0.06
CA ASP A 131 0.93 -8.50 -0.61
C ASP A 131 -0.19 -9.00 0.32
N GLU A 132 0.08 -9.11 1.61
CA GLU A 132 -0.91 -9.51 2.63
C GLU A 132 -2.14 -8.61 2.59
N MET A 133 -1.95 -7.31 2.51
CA MET A 133 -3.03 -6.32 2.44
C MET A 133 -3.64 -6.18 1.03
N GLY A 134 -3.09 -6.82 0.01
CA GLY A 134 -3.61 -6.80 -1.35
C GLY A 134 -3.23 -5.55 -2.15
N ILE A 135 -2.15 -4.86 -1.78
CA ILE A 135 -1.63 -3.69 -2.48
C ILE A 135 -0.57 -4.13 -3.50
N ILE A 136 -0.73 -3.66 -4.72
CA ILE A 136 0.23 -3.87 -5.80
C ILE A 136 1.26 -2.74 -5.74
N ILE A 137 2.53 -3.13 -5.69
CA ILE A 137 3.64 -2.17 -5.70
C ILE A 137 4.14 -2.00 -7.13
N GLY A 138 4.09 -0.77 -7.61
CA GLY A 138 4.78 -0.36 -8.83
C GLY A 138 6.13 0.25 -8.52
N THR A 139 6.90 0.52 -9.57
CA THR A 139 8.18 1.21 -9.45
C THR A 139 8.26 2.38 -10.43
N SER A 140 9.05 3.37 -10.09
CA SER A 140 9.25 4.59 -10.87
C SER A 140 10.58 4.56 -11.62
N HIS A 141 10.94 5.66 -12.27
CA HIS A 141 12.14 5.79 -13.12
C HIS A 141 13.48 5.64 -12.37
N HIS A 142 13.50 5.70 -11.05
CA HIS A 142 14.69 5.42 -10.22
C HIS A 142 14.82 3.94 -9.81
N GLU A 143 13.92 3.09 -10.27
CA GLU A 143 13.81 1.71 -9.82
C GLU A 143 13.69 0.72 -10.99
N PRO A 144 14.64 0.72 -11.94
CA PRO A 144 14.62 -0.26 -13.02
C PRO A 144 14.72 -1.68 -12.46
N MET A 145 13.90 -2.60 -12.98
CA MET A 145 13.81 -3.99 -12.51
C MET A 145 13.51 -4.11 -11.01
N ALA A 146 12.68 -3.20 -10.47
CA ALA A 146 12.35 -3.11 -9.05
C ALA A 146 13.57 -2.90 -8.11
N ARG A 147 14.71 -2.46 -8.65
CA ARG A 147 15.95 -2.18 -7.92
C ARG A 147 16.20 -0.68 -7.84
N ASN A 148 16.30 -0.16 -6.62
CA ASN A 148 16.44 1.27 -6.38
C ASN A 148 17.89 1.77 -6.56
N HIS A 149 18.05 2.96 -7.13
CA HIS A 149 19.37 3.57 -7.30
C HIS A 149 20.10 3.83 -5.98
N GLN A 150 19.38 4.07 -4.87
CA GLN A 150 19.98 4.19 -3.54
C GLN A 150 20.56 2.87 -3.06
N GLU A 151 19.89 1.76 -3.35
CA GLU A 151 20.43 0.43 -3.06
C GLU A 151 21.72 0.18 -3.84
N TYR A 152 21.77 0.55 -5.12
CA TYR A 152 23.01 0.49 -5.91
C TYR A 152 24.11 1.36 -5.33
N ALA A 153 23.80 2.61 -4.97
CA ALA A 153 24.75 3.56 -4.43
C ALA A 153 25.38 3.06 -3.11
N ARG A 154 24.57 2.50 -2.22
CA ARG A 154 25.00 1.91 -0.94
C ARG A 154 25.91 0.69 -1.14
N ASN A 155 25.70 -0.04 -2.23
CA ASN A 155 26.44 -1.26 -2.58
C ASN A 155 27.44 -1.06 -3.73
N ARG A 156 27.89 0.16 -3.97
CA ARG A 156 28.79 0.50 -5.07
C ARG A 156 30.10 -0.28 -5.08
N LYS A 157 30.58 -0.68 -3.91
CA LYS A 157 31.79 -1.53 -3.81
C LYS A 157 31.58 -2.93 -4.38
N VAL A 158 30.33 -3.42 -4.39
CA VAL A 158 29.96 -4.73 -4.92
C VAL A 158 29.66 -4.66 -6.41
N TYR A 159 28.92 -3.63 -6.84
CA TYR A 159 28.42 -3.51 -8.21
C TYR A 159 29.26 -2.62 -9.13
N GLY A 160 30.16 -1.78 -8.58
CA GLY A 160 31.02 -0.90 -9.36
C GLY A 160 30.40 0.44 -9.73
N ALA A 161 30.91 1.09 -10.78
CA ALA A 161 30.41 2.39 -11.26
C ALA A 161 29.05 2.26 -11.94
N TRP A 162 28.17 3.27 -11.74
CA TRP A 162 26.91 3.41 -12.50
C TRP A 162 27.19 3.96 -13.89
N ASN A 163 27.81 3.15 -14.72
CA ASN A 163 28.13 3.47 -16.10
C ASN A 163 28.13 2.19 -16.93
N TYR A 164 27.12 2.02 -17.76
CA TYR A 164 26.92 0.80 -18.52
C TYR A 164 28.01 0.52 -19.55
N GLN A 165 28.68 1.55 -20.09
CA GLN A 165 29.79 1.38 -21.03
C GLN A 165 31.03 0.76 -20.41
N THR A 166 31.31 1.13 -19.15
CA THR A 166 32.55 0.71 -18.45
C THR A 166 32.31 -0.37 -17.39
N ASN A 167 31.06 -0.64 -17.01
CA ASN A 167 30.70 -1.58 -15.96
C ASN A 167 29.42 -2.36 -16.28
N LYS A 168 29.34 -2.90 -17.49
CA LYS A 168 28.16 -3.67 -17.95
C LYS A 168 27.82 -4.84 -17.03
N ASP A 169 28.82 -5.66 -16.68
CA ASP A 169 28.60 -6.88 -15.89
C ASP A 169 28.10 -6.60 -14.47
N GLY A 170 28.62 -5.55 -13.83
CA GLY A 170 28.14 -5.15 -12.50
C GLY A 170 26.70 -4.65 -12.51
N ILE A 171 26.33 -3.88 -13.52
CA ILE A 171 24.97 -3.36 -13.68
C ILE A 171 24.01 -4.48 -14.08
N ASP A 172 24.37 -5.35 -15.03
CA ASP A 172 23.57 -6.50 -15.42
C ASP A 172 23.31 -7.43 -14.25
N ARG A 173 24.32 -7.68 -13.41
CA ARG A 173 24.16 -8.48 -12.19
C ARG A 173 23.14 -7.84 -11.25
N PHE A 174 23.29 -6.55 -10.98
CA PHE A 174 22.35 -5.82 -10.13
C PHE A 174 20.90 -5.92 -10.63
N PHE A 175 20.67 -5.75 -11.93
CA PHE A 175 19.32 -5.85 -12.49
C PHE A 175 18.77 -7.29 -12.47
N ARG A 176 19.59 -8.29 -12.75
CA ARG A 176 19.17 -9.70 -12.73
C ARG A 176 18.73 -10.18 -11.34
N GLU A 177 19.30 -9.62 -10.30
CA GLU A 177 18.90 -9.93 -8.92
C GLU A 177 17.53 -9.29 -8.55
N GLY A 178 16.96 -8.45 -9.39
CA GLY A 178 15.62 -7.85 -9.23
C GLY A 178 14.53 -8.55 -10.04
N ILE A 179 14.85 -9.61 -10.78
CA ILE A 179 13.92 -10.41 -11.57
C ILE A 179 13.68 -11.76 -10.88
#